data_4d13d49e0960e96680f8863b54162c7a
#
_entry.id   4d13d49e0960e96680f8863b54162c7a
#
_cell.length_a   1.000
_cell.length_b   1.000
_cell.length_c   1.000
_cell.angle_alpha   90.00
_cell.angle_beta   90.00
_cell.angle_gamma   90.00
#
_symmetry.space_group_name_H-M   'P 1'
#
loop_
_entity.id
_entity.type
_entity.pdbx_description
1 polymer ?
#
loop_
_entity_poly.entity_id
_entity_poly.type
_entity_poly.pdbx_seq_one_letter_code
_entity_poly.pdbx_strand_id
1 'polypeptide(L)'
;PYPAFGDVDGDGRPDMILGDFGGKLHFFHNTSTTPTAQFGSPQQPVLDDLGAVIDVGQDATPQLYDVNGDGLLDLLVGERNGNINYFRNTGTAQIPTWHLQTANLGGVLVNEYWSNTGFSVPFMYANEQGEHEFLSGSESGGIHHYDDIDGNIDGQWNLTDSVWEDFHEGLRTAIAVYDLNGDGHLDAVIGNYRGGLSLWRDDTYAGIHDQ
;
A
#
# COMPACT_ATOMS: atom_id res chain seq x y z
N PRO A 1 7.15 11.92 -0.44
CA PRO A 1 6.07 11.56 0.46
C PRO A 1 5.04 10.71 -0.28
N TYR A 2 4.50 9.68 0.42
CA TYR A 2 3.52 8.74 -0.11
C TYR A 2 2.27 8.81 0.78
N PRO A 3 1.11 9.23 0.26
CA PRO A 3 -0.13 9.28 1.02
C PRO A 3 -0.89 7.95 0.96
N ALA A 4 -1.46 7.54 2.09
CA ALA A 4 -2.50 6.53 2.19
C ALA A 4 -3.77 7.16 2.76
N PHE A 5 -4.92 6.75 2.26
CA PHE A 5 -6.22 7.27 2.68
C PHE A 5 -7.09 6.16 3.27
N GLY A 6 -7.79 6.46 4.35
CA GLY A 6 -8.74 5.57 5.00
C GLY A 6 -9.40 6.25 6.19
N ASP A 7 -10.55 5.74 6.62
CA ASP A 7 -11.23 6.21 7.84
C ASP A 7 -10.51 5.65 9.06
N VAL A 8 -9.50 6.40 9.55
CA VAL A 8 -8.60 5.95 10.63
C VAL A 8 -9.22 6.13 12.01
N ASP A 9 -10.14 7.09 12.17
CA ASP A 9 -10.77 7.40 13.47
C ASP A 9 -12.26 7.02 13.52
N GLY A 10 -12.78 6.33 12.50
CA GLY A 10 -14.14 5.79 12.50
C GLY A 10 -15.24 6.84 12.41
N ASP A 11 -14.93 8.03 11.90
CA ASP A 11 -15.91 9.12 11.75
C ASP A 11 -16.64 9.11 10.40
N GLY A 12 -16.33 8.17 9.51
CA GLY A 12 -16.92 7.96 8.21
C GLY A 12 -16.28 8.81 7.09
N ARG A 13 -15.18 9.49 7.37
CA ARG A 13 -14.44 10.29 6.40
C ARG A 13 -13.02 9.75 6.21
N PRO A 14 -12.53 9.67 4.98
CA PRO A 14 -11.15 9.24 4.79
C PRO A 14 -10.16 10.29 5.33
N ASP A 15 -9.31 9.86 6.25
CA ASP A 15 -8.14 10.57 6.73
C ASP A 15 -6.93 10.30 5.82
N MET A 16 -5.78 10.90 6.14
CA MET A 16 -4.53 10.65 5.41
C MET A 16 -3.39 10.30 6.38
N ILE A 17 -2.70 9.21 6.10
CA ILE A 17 -1.38 8.92 6.66
C ILE A 17 -0.35 9.16 5.56
N LEU A 18 0.64 9.99 5.86
CA LEU A 18 1.69 10.38 4.93
C LEU A 18 3.03 9.81 5.38
N GLY A 19 3.66 8.99 4.54
CA GLY A 19 5.03 8.54 4.74
C GLY A 19 6.04 9.58 4.25
N ASP A 20 7.11 9.76 5.00
CA ASP A 20 8.17 10.69 4.66
C ASP A 20 9.47 9.99 4.24
N PHE A 21 10.41 10.79 3.73
CA PHE A 21 11.73 10.30 3.31
C PHE A 21 12.56 9.74 4.47
N GLY A 22 12.34 10.23 5.68
CA GLY A 22 13.04 9.77 6.89
C GLY A 22 12.47 8.48 7.48
N GLY A 23 11.46 7.87 6.85
CA GLY A 23 10.85 6.61 7.30
C GLY A 23 9.73 6.77 8.32
N LYS A 24 9.29 8.00 8.59
CA LYS A 24 8.24 8.28 9.58
C LYS A 24 6.90 8.49 8.93
N LEU A 25 5.86 8.29 9.74
CA LEU A 25 4.47 8.45 9.35
C LEU A 25 3.84 9.63 10.07
N HIS A 26 3.03 10.41 9.33
CA HIS A 26 2.33 11.58 9.82
C HIS A 26 0.84 11.44 9.58
N PHE A 27 0.04 11.62 10.62
CA PHE A 27 -1.41 11.54 10.55
C PHE A 27 -2.04 12.91 10.31
N PHE A 28 -2.98 12.97 9.37
CA PHE A 28 -3.75 14.16 9.02
C PHE A 28 -5.24 13.82 9.08
N HIS A 29 -5.90 14.31 10.08
CA HIS A 29 -7.34 14.15 10.25
C HIS A 29 -8.13 14.98 9.22
N ASN A 30 -9.14 14.37 8.61
CA ASN A 30 -10.06 15.05 7.71
C ASN A 30 -11.19 15.72 8.50
N THR A 31 -11.08 17.02 8.72
CA THR A 31 -12.04 17.80 9.48
C THR A 31 -13.23 18.31 8.68
N SER A 32 -13.37 17.89 7.40
CA SER A 32 -14.42 18.41 6.52
C SER A 32 -15.81 17.95 6.93
N THR A 33 -16.78 18.82 6.84
CA THR A 33 -18.21 18.51 6.93
C THR A 33 -18.89 18.51 5.55
N THR A 34 -18.10 18.58 4.48
CA THR A 34 -18.55 18.60 3.09
C THR A 34 -17.89 17.45 2.32
N PRO A 35 -18.35 17.11 1.10
CA PRO A 35 -17.68 16.08 0.28
C PRO A 35 -16.22 16.39 -0.09
N THR A 36 -15.78 17.64 0.06
CA THR A 36 -14.39 18.04 -0.21
C THR A 36 -13.56 17.87 1.04
N ALA A 37 -12.55 16.99 1.02
CA ALA A 37 -11.66 16.75 2.14
C ALA A 37 -10.90 18.02 2.56
N GLN A 38 -10.72 18.21 3.88
CA GLN A 38 -9.94 19.28 4.48
C GLN A 38 -8.95 18.69 5.48
N PHE A 39 -7.68 18.70 5.12
CA PHE A 39 -6.61 18.27 6.00
C PHE A 39 -5.94 19.49 6.64
N GLY A 40 -5.82 19.47 7.96
CA GLY A 40 -5.07 20.47 8.72
C GLY A 40 -3.57 20.20 8.72
N SER A 41 -2.85 20.83 9.66
CA SER A 41 -1.46 20.45 9.94
C SER A 41 -1.42 19.03 10.50
N PRO A 42 -0.30 18.27 10.31
CA PRO A 42 -0.16 16.95 10.89
C PRO A 42 -0.35 17.03 12.40
N GLN A 43 -1.17 16.14 12.94
CA GLN A 43 -1.54 16.19 14.35
C GLN A 43 -0.38 15.79 15.24
N GLN A 44 0.18 14.63 14.96
CA GLN A 44 1.34 14.03 15.62
C GLN A 44 1.97 13.00 14.68
N PRO A 45 3.23 12.63 14.88
CA PRO A 45 3.75 11.42 14.26
C PRO A 45 2.91 10.22 14.70
N VAL A 46 2.74 9.24 13.82
CA VAL A 46 2.05 7.99 14.17
C VAL A 46 2.92 7.23 15.17
N LEU A 47 2.30 6.79 16.26
CA LEU A 47 2.98 6.04 17.34
C LEU A 47 2.58 4.58 17.30
N ASP A 48 3.49 3.69 17.70
CA ASP A 48 3.19 2.28 17.94
C ASP A 48 2.49 2.09 19.31
N ASP A 49 2.15 0.86 19.65
CA ASP A 49 1.49 0.47 20.91
C ASP A 49 2.38 0.64 22.16
N LEU A 50 3.68 0.87 21.97
CA LEU A 50 4.63 1.18 23.05
C LEU A 50 4.83 2.70 23.22
N GLY A 51 4.18 3.52 22.37
CA GLY A 51 4.29 4.97 22.36
C GLY A 51 5.57 5.48 21.66
N ALA A 52 6.27 4.64 20.90
CA ALA A 52 7.38 5.07 20.07
C ALA A 52 6.87 5.56 18.71
N VAL A 53 7.58 6.52 18.12
CA VAL A 53 7.29 6.95 16.74
C VAL A 53 7.55 5.79 15.79
N ILE A 54 6.57 5.46 14.94
CA ILE A 54 6.79 4.49 13.86
C ILE A 54 7.83 5.07 12.90
N ASP A 55 8.95 4.34 12.78
CA ASP A 55 10.09 4.69 11.92
C ASP A 55 10.57 3.39 11.24
N VAL A 56 10.31 3.26 9.94
CA VAL A 56 10.65 2.07 9.16
C VAL A 56 12.00 2.20 8.44
N GLY A 57 12.75 3.29 8.72
CA GLY A 57 14.06 3.51 8.12
C GLY A 57 14.08 4.65 7.11
N GLN A 58 13.86 4.42 5.84
CA GLN A 58 13.82 5.47 4.81
C GLN A 58 12.72 5.22 3.79
N ASP A 59 12.20 6.32 3.22
CA ASP A 59 11.20 6.29 2.15
C ASP A 59 9.95 5.48 2.52
N ALA A 60 9.29 5.83 3.64
CA ALA A 60 8.08 5.16 4.10
C ALA A 60 6.93 5.29 3.09
N THR A 61 6.33 4.16 2.71
CA THR A 61 5.24 4.06 1.73
C THR A 61 4.06 3.32 2.37
N PRO A 62 3.16 4.03 3.07
CA PRO A 62 2.04 3.40 3.76
C PRO A 62 0.92 2.96 2.82
N GLN A 63 0.20 1.91 3.23
CA GLN A 63 -1.13 1.54 2.78
C GLN A 63 -1.99 1.22 4.01
N LEU A 64 -3.24 1.65 4.01
CA LEU A 64 -4.26 1.25 4.98
C LEU A 64 -5.13 0.15 4.37
N TYR A 65 -5.20 -1.00 5.03
CA TYR A 65 -5.98 -2.16 4.59
C TYR A 65 -6.32 -3.07 5.78
N ASP A 66 -7.51 -3.67 5.78
CA ASP A 66 -7.87 -4.69 6.79
C ASP A 66 -7.25 -6.03 6.37
N VAL A 67 -6.02 -6.30 6.84
CA VAL A 67 -5.22 -7.45 6.41
C VAL A 67 -5.75 -8.76 7.00
N ASN A 68 -6.30 -8.69 8.20
CA ASN A 68 -6.69 -9.89 8.96
C ASN A 68 -8.21 -10.16 8.96
N GLY A 69 -9.02 -9.29 8.33
CA GLY A 69 -10.47 -9.42 8.20
C GLY A 69 -11.24 -9.14 9.51
N ASP A 70 -10.64 -8.39 10.45
CA ASP A 70 -11.29 -8.07 11.74
C ASP A 70 -12.17 -6.79 11.68
N GLY A 71 -12.21 -6.12 10.54
CA GLY A 71 -12.99 -4.91 10.30
C GLY A 71 -12.27 -3.63 10.70
N LEU A 72 -11.00 -3.70 11.10
CA LEU A 72 -10.16 -2.55 11.42
C LEU A 72 -9.11 -2.35 10.32
N LEU A 73 -8.86 -1.09 9.97
CA LEU A 73 -7.75 -0.81 9.07
C LEU A 73 -6.43 -1.07 9.79
N ASP A 74 -5.61 -1.90 9.19
CA ASP A 74 -4.22 -2.13 9.55
C ASP A 74 -3.30 -1.21 8.71
N LEU A 75 -1.99 -1.23 8.99
CA LEU A 75 -1.02 -0.40 8.34
C LEU A 75 0.11 -1.25 7.75
N LEU A 76 0.19 -1.27 6.43
CA LEU A 76 1.30 -1.84 5.67
C LEU A 76 2.26 -0.71 5.31
N VAL A 77 3.54 -0.88 5.57
CA VAL A 77 4.54 0.17 5.25
C VAL A 77 5.72 -0.44 4.53
N GLY A 78 5.84 -0.10 3.25
CA GLY A 78 7.05 -0.37 2.48
C GLY A 78 8.14 0.65 2.81
N GLU A 79 9.35 0.30 2.43
CA GLU A 79 10.52 1.12 2.70
C GLU A 79 11.64 0.91 1.66
N ARG A 80 12.72 1.71 1.80
CA ARG A 80 13.88 1.65 0.93
C ARG A 80 14.55 0.29 0.84
N ASN A 81 14.57 -0.52 1.92
CA ASN A 81 15.20 -1.84 1.89
C ASN A 81 14.41 -2.87 1.08
N GLY A 82 13.14 -2.59 0.74
CA GLY A 82 12.31 -3.43 -0.12
C GLY A 82 11.45 -4.47 0.60
N ASN A 83 11.45 -4.49 1.94
CA ASN A 83 10.56 -5.30 2.76
C ASN A 83 9.25 -4.54 3.07
N ILE A 84 8.27 -5.24 3.65
CA ILE A 84 7.00 -4.66 4.11
C ILE A 84 6.89 -4.83 5.62
N ASN A 85 6.73 -3.71 6.32
CA ASN A 85 6.42 -3.68 7.74
C ASN A 85 4.90 -3.75 7.92
N TYR A 86 4.41 -4.66 8.75
CA TYR A 86 3.01 -4.82 9.05
C TYR A 86 2.73 -4.44 10.50
N PHE A 87 1.93 -3.39 10.67
CA PHE A 87 1.42 -2.95 11.96
C PHE A 87 -0.07 -3.28 12.03
N ARG A 88 -0.40 -4.24 12.88
CA ARG A 88 -1.79 -4.60 13.14
C ARG A 88 -2.45 -3.55 14.04
N ASN A 89 -3.69 -3.18 13.72
CA ASN A 89 -4.51 -2.38 14.61
C ASN A 89 -5.12 -3.27 15.69
N THR A 90 -4.62 -3.15 16.91
CA THR A 90 -5.12 -3.88 18.09
C THR A 90 -6.06 -3.02 18.96
N GLY A 91 -6.40 -1.82 18.51
CA GLY A 91 -7.28 -0.88 19.17
C GLY A 91 -8.74 -1.02 18.75
N THR A 92 -9.34 0.09 18.38
CA THR A 92 -10.72 0.17 17.86
C THR A 92 -10.74 1.03 16.59
N ALA A 93 -11.89 1.04 15.89
CA ALA A 93 -12.05 1.91 14.71
C ALA A 93 -11.88 3.40 15.06
N GLN A 94 -12.21 3.83 16.31
CA GLN A 94 -12.10 5.23 16.74
C GLN A 94 -10.73 5.58 17.34
N ILE A 95 -10.02 4.58 17.86
CA ILE A 95 -8.72 4.76 18.53
C ILE A 95 -7.82 3.62 18.09
N PRO A 96 -7.16 3.74 16.92
CA PRO A 96 -6.24 2.73 16.44
C PRO A 96 -5.02 2.62 17.36
N THR A 97 -4.53 1.40 17.51
CA THR A 97 -3.32 1.08 18.27
C THR A 97 -2.46 0.17 17.41
N TRP A 98 -1.34 0.68 16.95
CA TRP A 98 -0.50 0.04 15.96
C TRP A 98 0.54 -0.87 16.60
N HIS A 99 0.31 -2.19 16.55
CA HIS A 99 1.25 -3.19 17.01
C HIS A 99 2.10 -3.73 15.85
N LEU A 100 3.42 -3.60 15.95
CA LEU A 100 4.30 -4.19 14.93
C LEU A 100 4.22 -5.73 14.99
N GLN A 101 3.46 -6.31 14.07
CA GLN A 101 3.32 -7.76 13.93
C GLN A 101 4.57 -8.38 13.32
N THR A 102 5.08 -7.77 12.24
CA THR A 102 6.30 -8.21 11.57
C THR A 102 6.90 -7.08 10.73
N ALA A 103 8.22 -7.07 10.61
CA ALA A 103 8.93 -6.21 9.66
C ALA A 103 9.19 -6.90 8.30
N ASN A 104 8.62 -8.09 8.07
CA ASN A 104 8.83 -8.87 6.85
C ASN A 104 7.55 -9.65 6.49
N LEU A 105 6.46 -8.91 6.23
CA LEU A 105 5.17 -9.47 5.89
C LEU A 105 5.27 -10.34 4.64
N GLY A 106 4.74 -11.56 4.70
CA GLY A 106 4.72 -12.50 3.59
C GLY A 106 6.10 -12.92 3.06
N GLY A 107 7.18 -12.49 3.72
CA GLY A 107 8.54 -12.64 3.20
C GLY A 107 8.82 -11.79 1.96
N VAL A 108 8.00 -10.76 1.72
CA VAL A 108 8.16 -9.85 0.57
C VAL A 108 9.50 -9.14 0.65
N LEU A 109 10.26 -9.23 -0.44
CA LEU A 109 11.51 -8.53 -0.60
C LEU A 109 11.72 -8.20 -2.09
N VAL A 110 11.65 -6.92 -2.44
CA VAL A 110 11.75 -6.46 -3.84
C VAL A 110 13.13 -5.89 -4.19
N ASN A 111 14.19 -6.41 -3.54
CA ASN A 111 15.56 -5.98 -3.78
C ASN A 111 16.08 -6.47 -5.12
N GLU A 112 16.81 -5.61 -5.77
CA GLU A 112 17.58 -5.98 -6.95
C GLU A 112 18.93 -6.58 -6.57
N TYR A 113 19.42 -7.56 -7.36
CA TYR A 113 20.71 -8.23 -7.06
C TYR A 113 21.94 -7.30 -7.15
N TRP A 114 21.81 -6.15 -7.82
CA TRP A 114 22.87 -5.13 -7.95
C TRP A 114 22.73 -3.97 -6.96
N SER A 115 21.65 -3.93 -6.19
CA SER A 115 21.33 -2.87 -5.24
C SER A 115 20.93 -3.47 -3.89
N ASN A 116 21.35 -2.81 -2.80
CA ASN A 116 20.88 -3.14 -1.47
C ASN A 116 19.56 -2.41 -1.14
N THR A 117 18.89 -1.87 -2.16
CA THR A 117 17.64 -1.12 -2.02
C THR A 117 16.58 -1.71 -2.92
N GLY A 118 15.32 -1.63 -2.51
CA GLY A 118 14.18 -2.15 -3.25
C GLY A 118 13.08 -1.13 -3.45
N PHE A 119 12.93 -0.17 -2.53
CA PHE A 119 11.88 0.85 -2.54
C PHE A 119 10.50 0.22 -2.73
N SER A 120 10.14 -0.70 -1.83
CA SER A 120 8.84 -1.35 -1.87
C SER A 120 7.69 -0.35 -1.70
N VAL A 121 6.65 -0.51 -2.48
CA VAL A 121 5.40 0.25 -2.37
C VAL A 121 4.25 -0.76 -2.31
N PRO A 122 3.70 -1.04 -1.11
CA PRO A 122 2.69 -2.07 -0.93
C PRO A 122 1.36 -1.69 -1.56
N PHE A 123 0.70 -2.67 -2.13
CA PHE A 123 -0.69 -2.59 -2.52
C PHE A 123 -1.37 -3.96 -2.35
N MET A 124 -2.09 -4.14 -1.25
CA MET A 124 -2.95 -5.31 -1.00
C MET A 124 -4.37 -4.99 -1.45
N TYR A 125 -5.01 -5.95 -2.11
CA TYR A 125 -6.37 -5.82 -2.60
C TYR A 125 -7.07 -7.18 -2.62
N ALA A 126 -8.39 -7.17 -2.77
CA ALA A 126 -9.16 -8.38 -3.06
C ALA A 126 -9.40 -8.43 -4.57
N ASN A 127 -9.11 -9.59 -5.19
CA ASN A 127 -9.40 -9.84 -6.61
C ASN A 127 -10.90 -10.03 -6.85
N GLU A 128 -11.30 -10.26 -8.09
CA GLU A 128 -12.71 -10.46 -8.47
C GLU A 128 -13.37 -11.67 -7.79
N GLN A 129 -12.59 -12.64 -7.34
CA GLN A 129 -13.04 -13.82 -6.59
C GLN A 129 -13.14 -13.53 -5.09
N GLY A 130 -12.66 -12.38 -4.63
CA GLY A 130 -12.60 -11.97 -3.23
C GLY A 130 -11.41 -12.55 -2.48
N GLU A 131 -10.41 -13.08 -3.19
CA GLU A 131 -9.16 -13.56 -2.61
C GLU A 131 -8.17 -12.41 -2.48
N HIS A 132 -7.35 -12.42 -1.43
CA HIS A 132 -6.33 -11.40 -1.25
C HIS A 132 -5.13 -11.65 -2.15
N GLU A 133 -4.72 -10.59 -2.84
CA GLU A 133 -3.50 -10.53 -3.63
C GLU A 133 -2.68 -9.30 -3.20
N PHE A 134 -1.37 -9.37 -3.46
CA PHE A 134 -0.47 -8.30 -3.07
C PHE A 134 0.47 -7.93 -4.23
N LEU A 135 0.52 -6.64 -4.50
CA LEU A 135 1.45 -6.05 -5.44
C LEU A 135 2.45 -5.17 -4.70
N SER A 136 3.69 -5.17 -5.15
CA SER A 136 4.69 -4.22 -4.69
C SER A 136 5.43 -3.60 -5.86
N GLY A 137 5.39 -2.27 -5.93
CA GLY A 137 6.34 -1.55 -6.76
C GLY A 137 7.77 -1.76 -6.28
N SER A 138 8.74 -1.50 -7.17
CA SER A 138 10.16 -1.67 -6.88
C SER A 138 11.04 -0.55 -7.44
N GLU A 139 12.32 -0.52 -7.03
CA GLU A 139 13.29 0.44 -7.54
C GLU A 139 13.57 0.30 -9.03
N SER A 140 13.60 -0.93 -9.55
CA SER A 140 13.85 -1.22 -10.97
C SER A 140 12.68 -0.85 -11.88
N GLY A 141 11.48 -0.72 -11.30
CA GLY A 141 10.26 -0.42 -12.04
C GLY A 141 9.38 -1.64 -12.30
N GLY A 142 9.82 -2.84 -11.95
CA GLY A 142 8.98 -4.03 -11.95
C GLY A 142 7.94 -3.98 -10.86
N ILE A 143 6.78 -4.57 -11.12
CA ILE A 143 5.74 -4.80 -10.12
C ILE A 143 5.82 -6.28 -9.71
N HIS A 144 6.08 -6.52 -8.43
CA HIS A 144 6.11 -7.88 -7.88
C HIS A 144 4.70 -8.28 -7.44
N HIS A 145 4.24 -9.44 -7.88
CA HIS A 145 2.92 -9.98 -7.56
C HIS A 145 3.05 -11.22 -6.67
N TYR A 146 2.28 -11.23 -5.58
CA TYR A 146 2.23 -12.32 -4.61
C TYR A 146 0.80 -12.78 -4.39
N ASP A 147 0.63 -14.10 -4.24
CA ASP A 147 -0.60 -14.77 -3.87
C ASP A 147 -0.40 -15.72 -2.67
N ASP A 148 -1.35 -16.64 -2.42
CA ASP A 148 -1.34 -17.57 -1.27
C ASP A 148 -1.35 -16.84 0.09
N ILE A 149 -2.18 -15.79 0.18
CA ILE A 149 -2.26 -14.89 1.34
C ILE A 149 -3.34 -15.35 2.32
N ASP A 150 -4.51 -15.76 1.81
CA ASP A 150 -5.66 -16.13 2.64
C ASP A 150 -5.36 -17.36 3.50
N GLY A 151 -5.50 -17.16 4.82
CA GLY A 151 -5.13 -18.18 5.81
C GLY A 151 -3.62 -18.33 6.03
N ASN A 152 -2.78 -17.52 5.37
CA ASN A 152 -1.32 -17.59 5.40
C ASN A 152 -0.66 -16.22 5.68
N ILE A 153 -1.38 -15.30 6.35
CA ILE A 153 -0.92 -13.91 6.57
C ILE A 153 0.46 -13.86 7.26
N ASP A 154 0.68 -14.72 8.26
CA ASP A 154 1.94 -14.78 9.00
C ASP A 154 3.00 -15.68 8.33
N GLY A 155 2.69 -16.29 7.19
CA GLY A 155 3.56 -17.21 6.47
C GLY A 155 4.37 -16.55 5.36
N GLN A 156 4.98 -17.41 4.53
CA GLN A 156 5.67 -16.97 3.32
C GLN A 156 4.68 -17.02 2.15
N TRP A 157 4.48 -15.87 1.51
CA TRP A 157 3.63 -15.77 0.32
C TRP A 157 4.34 -16.27 -0.93
N ASN A 158 3.57 -16.64 -1.93
CA ASN A 158 4.11 -17.13 -3.18
C ASN A 158 4.33 -15.96 -4.14
N LEU A 159 5.59 -15.72 -4.54
CA LEU A 159 5.91 -14.77 -5.62
C LEU A 159 5.52 -15.41 -6.95
N THR A 160 4.45 -14.94 -7.56
CA THR A 160 3.94 -15.44 -8.84
C THR A 160 4.67 -14.80 -10.01
N ASP A 161 4.98 -13.50 -9.89
CA ASP A 161 5.68 -12.75 -10.93
C ASP A 161 6.47 -11.60 -10.31
N SER A 162 7.65 -11.31 -10.84
CA SER A 162 8.49 -10.16 -10.46
C SER A 162 8.36 -8.98 -11.43
N VAL A 163 7.65 -9.16 -12.54
CA VAL A 163 7.34 -8.15 -13.55
C VAL A 163 5.89 -8.34 -14.03
N TRP A 164 4.95 -8.22 -13.10
CA TRP A 164 3.54 -8.48 -13.34
C TRP A 164 3.04 -7.75 -14.59
N GLU A 165 2.39 -8.50 -15.49
CA GLU A 165 1.85 -7.99 -16.77
C GLU A 165 2.89 -7.29 -17.66
N ASP A 166 4.19 -7.65 -17.54
CA ASP A 166 5.28 -7.01 -18.25
C ASP A 166 5.38 -5.48 -18.06
N PHE A 167 4.84 -4.94 -16.96
CA PHE A 167 4.90 -3.52 -16.67
C PHE A 167 6.32 -3.04 -16.42
N HIS A 168 6.82 -2.15 -17.26
CA HIS A 168 8.11 -1.47 -17.16
C HIS A 168 7.95 0.05 -17.31
N GLU A 169 7.33 0.69 -16.33
CA GLU A 169 6.97 2.11 -16.40
C GLU A 169 8.10 3.06 -15.92
N GLY A 170 9.30 2.55 -15.75
CA GLY A 170 10.47 3.32 -15.29
C GLY A 170 10.89 2.92 -13.88
N LEU A 171 11.59 3.78 -13.15
CA LEU A 171 12.14 3.47 -11.82
C LEU A 171 11.15 3.85 -10.72
N ARG A 172 11.22 3.12 -9.59
CA ARG A 172 10.45 3.39 -8.36
C ARG A 172 8.96 3.51 -8.65
N THR A 173 8.40 2.41 -9.09
CA THR A 173 6.98 2.30 -9.41
C THR A 173 6.12 2.24 -8.15
N ALA A 174 4.91 2.73 -8.29
CA ALA A 174 3.81 2.50 -7.36
C ALA A 174 2.59 2.11 -8.18
N ILE A 175 1.81 1.14 -7.71
CA ILE A 175 0.62 0.65 -8.40
C ILE A 175 -0.59 0.74 -7.47
N ALA A 176 -1.75 0.99 -8.05
CA ALA A 176 -3.05 0.79 -7.44
C ALA A 176 -3.97 0.15 -8.46
N VAL A 177 -4.78 -0.82 -8.04
CA VAL A 177 -5.79 -1.45 -8.87
C VAL A 177 -7.18 -1.17 -8.32
N TYR A 178 -8.11 -0.86 -9.20
CA TYR A 178 -9.50 -0.58 -8.85
C TYR A 178 -10.36 -0.63 -10.12
N ASP A 179 -11.63 -1.02 -9.99
CA ASP A 179 -12.60 -0.88 -11.08
C ASP A 179 -12.95 0.61 -11.27
N LEU A 180 -12.23 1.29 -12.14
CA LEU A 180 -12.34 2.74 -12.34
C LEU A 180 -13.53 3.13 -13.25
N ASN A 181 -13.98 2.20 -14.08
CA ASN A 181 -15.03 2.45 -15.06
C ASN A 181 -16.38 1.82 -14.68
N GLY A 182 -16.41 0.95 -13.66
CA GLY A 182 -17.62 0.29 -13.16
C GLY A 182 -18.07 -0.91 -13.99
N ASP A 183 -17.16 -1.55 -14.74
CA ASP A 183 -17.45 -2.72 -15.58
C ASP A 183 -17.29 -4.06 -14.85
N GLY A 184 -16.79 -4.05 -13.64
CA GLY A 184 -16.57 -5.21 -12.78
C GLY A 184 -15.18 -5.82 -12.91
N HIS A 185 -14.29 -5.24 -13.71
CA HIS A 185 -12.91 -5.65 -13.87
C HIS A 185 -11.97 -4.63 -13.23
N LEU A 186 -10.80 -5.07 -12.78
CA LEU A 186 -9.85 -4.20 -12.11
C LEU A 186 -8.94 -3.50 -13.13
N ASP A 187 -8.92 -2.18 -13.09
CA ASP A 187 -7.99 -1.35 -13.84
C ASP A 187 -6.74 -1.07 -13.01
N ALA A 188 -5.58 -0.87 -13.62
CA ALA A 188 -4.34 -0.52 -12.94
C ALA A 188 -3.90 0.91 -13.23
N VAL A 189 -3.52 1.65 -12.19
CA VAL A 189 -2.85 2.96 -12.30
C VAL A 189 -1.44 2.84 -11.77
N ILE A 190 -0.46 3.18 -12.60
CA ILE A 190 0.97 3.06 -12.26
C ILE A 190 1.61 4.43 -12.32
N GLY A 191 2.28 4.81 -11.22
CA GLY A 191 3.15 5.98 -11.14
C GLY A 191 4.61 5.58 -11.07
N ASN A 192 5.52 6.50 -11.44
CA ASN A 192 6.96 6.25 -11.36
C ASN A 192 7.77 7.50 -11.01
N TYR A 193 9.09 7.33 -10.77
CA TYR A 193 10.00 8.40 -10.38
C TYR A 193 10.15 9.52 -11.43
N ARG A 194 9.94 9.24 -12.71
CA ARG A 194 10.03 10.25 -13.79
C ARG A 194 8.81 11.16 -13.84
N GLY A 195 7.76 10.80 -13.12
CA GLY A 195 6.47 11.49 -13.08
C GLY A 195 5.54 11.02 -14.21
N GLY A 196 4.27 11.40 -14.07
CA GLY A 196 3.17 10.88 -14.89
C GLY A 196 2.49 9.68 -14.27
N LEU A 197 1.35 9.34 -14.83
CA LEU A 197 0.57 8.16 -14.50
C LEU A 197 0.24 7.42 -15.79
N SER A 198 0.41 6.10 -15.76
CA SER A 198 -0.07 5.19 -16.81
C SER A 198 -1.36 4.55 -16.30
N LEU A 199 -2.37 4.48 -17.15
CA LEU A 199 -3.63 3.81 -16.89
C LEU A 199 -3.73 2.58 -17.80
N TRP A 200 -3.92 1.43 -17.17
CA TRP A 200 -4.12 0.14 -17.84
C TRP A 200 -5.51 -0.36 -17.51
N ARG A 201 -6.30 -0.70 -18.53
CA ARG A 201 -7.65 -1.19 -18.39
C ARG A 201 -7.73 -2.66 -18.74
N ASP A 202 -8.38 -3.44 -17.90
CA ASP A 202 -8.80 -4.78 -18.27
C ASP A 202 -10.16 -4.70 -18.99
N ASP A 203 -10.10 -4.32 -20.26
CA ASP A 203 -11.26 -4.35 -21.12
C ASP A 203 -11.42 -5.78 -21.68
N THR A 204 -12.13 -6.65 -21.00
CA THR A 204 -12.52 -7.96 -21.58
C THR A 204 -13.44 -7.84 -22.79
N TYR A 205 -13.85 -6.64 -23.14
CA TYR A 205 -14.55 -6.31 -24.38
C TYR A 205 -13.63 -5.61 -25.38
N ALA A 206 -13.21 -6.39 -26.38
CA ALA A 206 -12.50 -5.98 -27.58
C ALA A 206 -11.01 -5.59 -27.39
N GLY A 207 -10.11 -6.51 -27.62
CA GLY A 207 -8.75 -6.44 -28.14
C GLY A 207 -8.24 -5.11 -28.71
N ILE A 208 -8.23 -4.05 -27.93
CA ILE A 208 -7.61 -2.78 -28.25
C ILE A 208 -6.78 -2.39 -27.02
N HIS A 209 -5.51 -2.75 -27.08
CA HIS A 209 -4.49 -2.11 -26.25
C HIS A 209 -4.36 -0.67 -26.79
N ASP A 210 -5.00 0.30 -26.16
CA ASP A 210 -4.72 1.70 -26.41
C ASP A 210 -3.41 2.07 -25.70
N GLN A 211 -2.40 2.35 -26.53
CA GLN A 211 -1.07 2.86 -26.13
C GLN A 211 -1.15 4.35 -25.75
#